data_2b65f6e6cfb14336385d97f65dd64290
#
_entry.id   2b65f6e6cfb14336385d97f65dd64290
#
_cell.length_a   1.000
_cell.length_b   1.000
_cell.length_c   1.000
_cell.angle_alpha   90.00
_cell.angle_beta   90.00
_cell.angle_gamma   90.00
#
_symmetry.space_group_name_H-M   'P 1'
#
loop_
_entity.id
_entity.type
_entity.pdbx_description
1 polymer ?
#
loop_
_entity_poly.entity_id
_entity_poly.type
_entity_poly.pdbx_seq_one_letter_code
_entity_poly.pdbx_strand_id
1 'polypeptide(L)'
;MKKSLLEQAKNVLDNNFQLGGFTIPSKGLYPFQWKWDSGFISIGYAHYDIDKAKKEITSILSAQWKNGFIPHIVFHNESDTYFPGPEVHMSHLSPNCPKEIKSSG
;
A
#
# COMPACT_ATOMS: atom_id res chain seq x y z
N MET A 1 -8.84 -10.59 29.85
CA MET A 1 -7.77 -9.57 29.96
C MET A 1 -7.85 -8.58 28.84
N LYS A 2 -7.66 -7.31 29.14
CA LYS A 2 -7.59 -6.28 28.12
C LYS A 2 -6.23 -6.31 27.43
N LYS A 3 -6.21 -6.23 26.12
CA LYS A 3 -4.98 -6.01 25.36
C LYS A 3 -4.49 -4.58 25.59
N SER A 4 -3.19 -4.40 25.66
CA SER A 4 -2.59 -3.08 25.70
C SER A 4 -2.86 -2.31 24.40
N LEU A 5 -2.73 -1.00 24.43
CA LEU A 5 -2.85 -0.17 23.21
C LEU A 5 -1.82 -0.59 22.16
N LEU A 6 -0.61 -0.95 22.61
CA LEU A 6 0.43 -1.40 21.70
C LEU A 6 0.04 -2.69 20.97
N GLU A 7 -0.50 -3.67 21.71
CA GLU A 7 -1.00 -4.92 21.11
C GLU A 7 -2.14 -4.68 20.14
N GLN A 8 -3.05 -3.79 20.50
CA GLN A 8 -4.16 -3.42 19.63
C GLN A 8 -3.65 -2.76 18.33
N ALA A 9 -2.67 -1.87 18.43
CA ALA A 9 -2.07 -1.22 17.27
C ALA A 9 -1.39 -2.24 16.34
N LYS A 10 -0.63 -3.17 16.90
CA LYS A 10 -0.01 -4.26 16.13
C LYS A 10 -1.05 -5.10 15.42
N ASN A 11 -2.15 -5.42 16.10
CA ASN A 11 -3.22 -6.22 15.52
C ASN A 11 -3.88 -5.51 14.34
N VAL A 12 -4.07 -4.20 14.41
CA VAL A 12 -4.62 -3.42 13.28
C VAL A 12 -3.71 -3.54 12.07
N LEU A 13 -2.43 -3.34 12.23
CA LEU A 13 -1.47 -3.46 11.12
C LEU A 13 -1.44 -4.88 10.56
N ASP A 14 -1.32 -5.88 11.44
CA ASP A 14 -1.20 -7.27 11.02
C ASP A 14 -2.46 -7.77 10.31
N ASN A 15 -3.64 -7.35 10.77
CA ASN A 15 -4.90 -7.72 10.15
C ASN A 15 -5.09 -7.11 8.76
N ASN A 16 -4.42 -6.02 8.48
CA ASN A 16 -4.51 -5.33 7.18
C ASN A 16 -3.34 -5.67 6.25
N PHE A 17 -2.39 -6.48 6.71
CA PHE A 17 -1.27 -6.94 5.88
C PHE A 17 -1.76 -8.00 4.89
N GLN A 18 -1.40 -7.83 3.61
CA GLN A 18 -1.87 -8.68 2.51
C GLN A 18 -0.79 -9.66 2.07
N LEU A 19 -1.21 -10.74 1.40
CA LEU A 19 -0.31 -11.78 0.91
C LEU A 19 0.80 -11.24 -0.01
N GLY A 20 0.54 -10.17 -0.74
CA GLY A 20 1.53 -9.56 -1.62
C GLY A 20 2.65 -8.79 -0.91
N GLY A 21 2.62 -8.70 0.42
CA GLY A 21 3.64 -8.00 1.19
C GLY A 21 3.41 -6.50 1.32
N PHE A 22 2.17 -6.07 1.35
CA PHE A 22 1.78 -4.68 1.54
C PHE A 22 0.59 -4.60 2.51
N THR A 23 0.36 -3.42 3.04
CA THR A 23 -0.73 -3.18 3.99
C THR A 23 -1.75 -2.23 3.38
N ILE A 24 -3.03 -2.58 3.52
CA ILE A 24 -4.13 -1.70 3.13
C ILE A 24 -4.58 -0.90 4.36
N PRO A 25 -4.99 0.38 4.20
CA PRO A 25 -5.43 1.18 5.34
C PRO A 25 -6.71 0.68 5.98
N SER A 26 -7.65 0.17 5.19
CA SER A 26 -8.93 -0.29 5.71
C SER A 26 -9.60 -1.23 4.72
N LYS A 27 -10.01 -2.41 5.19
CA LYS A 27 -10.73 -3.37 4.36
C LYS A 27 -12.04 -2.75 3.88
N GLY A 28 -12.32 -2.91 2.58
CA GLY A 28 -13.57 -2.43 1.98
C GLY A 28 -13.63 -0.93 1.72
N LEU A 29 -12.99 -0.12 2.54
CA LEU A 29 -13.04 1.33 2.40
C LEU A 29 -11.82 1.88 1.66
N TYR A 30 -10.62 1.40 2.01
CA TYR A 30 -9.36 1.77 1.35
C TYR A 30 -8.59 0.50 1.02
N PRO A 31 -8.98 -0.22 -0.06
CA PRO A 31 -8.53 -1.60 -0.29
C PRO A 31 -7.22 -1.72 -1.06
N PHE A 32 -6.49 -0.64 -1.25
CA PHE A 32 -5.24 -0.62 -2.02
C PHE A 32 -4.08 -0.17 -1.15
N GLN A 33 -2.90 -0.04 -1.77
CA GLN A 33 -1.74 0.50 -1.07
C GLN A 33 -1.60 2.00 -1.37
N TRP A 34 -1.64 2.83 -0.32
CA TRP A 34 -1.38 4.26 -0.42
C TRP A 34 0.05 4.56 0.01
N LYS A 35 0.74 5.38 -0.74
CA LYS A 35 2.15 5.70 -0.53
C LYS A 35 2.43 6.28 0.85
N TRP A 36 1.71 7.29 1.23
CA TRP A 36 1.98 7.96 2.49
C TRP A 36 1.60 7.08 3.70
N ASP A 37 0.52 6.32 3.59
CA ASP A 37 0.13 5.35 4.60
C ASP A 37 1.23 4.30 4.77
N SER A 38 1.75 3.76 3.67
CA SER A 38 2.83 2.78 3.72
C SER A 38 4.10 3.34 4.37
N GLY A 39 4.39 4.61 4.15
CA GLY A 39 5.52 5.25 4.81
C GLY A 39 5.41 5.20 6.32
N PHE A 40 4.27 5.60 6.87
CA PHE A 40 4.04 5.55 8.32
C PHE A 40 3.88 4.12 8.84
N ILE A 41 3.20 3.27 8.09
CA ILE A 41 2.99 1.87 8.45
C ILE A 41 4.32 1.14 8.58
N SER A 42 5.26 1.38 7.66
CA SER A 42 6.59 0.76 7.71
C SER A 42 7.35 1.15 8.98
N ILE A 43 7.22 2.39 9.41
CA ILE A 43 7.81 2.84 10.68
C ILE A 43 7.20 2.06 11.84
N GLY A 44 5.90 1.86 11.83
CA GLY A 44 5.22 1.06 12.84
C GLY A 44 5.74 -0.38 12.89
N TYR A 45 5.81 -1.05 11.74
CA TYR A 45 6.35 -2.41 11.67
C TYR A 45 7.81 -2.49 12.14
N ALA A 46 8.61 -1.47 11.86
CA ALA A 46 10.02 -1.49 12.24
C ALA A 46 10.25 -1.65 13.75
N HIS A 47 9.23 -1.36 14.56
CA HIS A 47 9.31 -1.54 16.00
C HIS A 47 9.16 -3.00 16.46
N TYR A 48 8.57 -3.88 15.63
CA TYR A 48 8.32 -5.25 16.06
C TYR A 48 8.45 -6.30 14.95
N ASP A 49 8.46 -5.92 13.68
CA ASP A 49 8.58 -6.87 12.56
C ASP A 49 9.29 -6.18 11.40
N ILE A 50 10.60 -6.21 11.43
CA ILE A 50 11.42 -5.52 10.42
C ILE A 50 11.21 -6.09 9.02
N ASP A 51 10.90 -7.38 8.90
CA ASP A 51 10.64 -7.98 7.59
C ASP A 51 9.39 -7.41 6.94
N LYS A 52 8.33 -7.20 7.72
CA LYS A 52 7.12 -6.55 7.22
C LYS A 52 7.40 -5.09 6.83
N ALA A 53 8.21 -4.39 7.62
CA ALA A 53 8.60 -3.02 7.29
C ALA A 53 9.31 -2.95 5.94
N LYS A 54 10.24 -3.86 5.70
CA LYS A 54 10.97 -3.94 4.43
C LYS A 54 10.04 -4.29 3.26
N LYS A 55 9.13 -5.23 3.46
CA LYS A 55 8.16 -5.62 2.42
C LYS A 55 7.25 -4.46 2.05
N GLU A 56 6.79 -3.69 3.02
CA GLU A 56 5.94 -2.52 2.80
C GLU A 56 6.63 -1.50 1.90
N ILE A 57 7.87 -1.16 2.21
CA ILE A 57 8.66 -0.21 1.42
C ILE A 57 8.99 -0.78 0.05
N THR A 58 9.43 -2.03 -0.02
CA THR A 58 9.75 -2.68 -1.29
C THR A 58 8.54 -2.72 -2.20
N SER A 59 7.36 -3.01 -1.65
CA SER A 59 6.13 -3.07 -2.42
C SER A 59 5.77 -1.73 -3.05
N ILE A 60 5.82 -0.64 -2.28
CA ILE A 60 5.49 0.67 -2.84
C ILE A 60 6.55 1.14 -3.85
N LEU A 61 7.83 0.84 -3.60
CA LEU A 61 8.90 1.19 -4.52
C LEU A 61 8.87 0.37 -5.81
N SER A 62 8.27 -0.82 -5.78
CA SER A 62 8.12 -1.63 -6.99
C SER A 62 7.24 -0.96 -8.05
N ALA A 63 6.44 0.00 -7.65
CA ALA A 63 5.57 0.78 -8.54
C ALA A 63 6.22 2.07 -9.03
N GLN A 64 7.49 2.31 -8.71
CA GLN A 64 8.19 3.52 -9.14
C GLN A 64 8.23 3.63 -10.65
N TRP A 65 7.89 4.81 -11.16
CA TRP A 65 7.92 5.11 -12.58
C TRP A 65 9.37 5.30 -13.06
N LYS A 66 9.58 5.18 -14.36
CA LYS A 66 10.93 5.31 -14.97
C LYS A 66 11.60 6.64 -14.66
N ASN A 67 10.81 7.70 -14.49
CA ASN A 67 11.32 9.03 -14.16
C ASN A 67 11.53 9.25 -12.66
N GLY A 68 11.38 8.21 -11.83
CA GLY A 68 11.55 8.28 -10.39
C GLY A 68 10.29 8.57 -9.59
N PHE A 69 9.19 8.89 -10.25
CA PHE A 69 7.92 9.18 -9.58
C PHE A 69 7.40 7.94 -8.84
N ILE A 70 6.99 8.12 -7.59
CA ILE A 70 6.34 7.07 -6.81
C ILE A 70 4.85 7.41 -6.73
N PRO A 71 3.97 6.56 -7.26
CA PRO A 71 2.55 6.90 -7.33
C PRO A 71 1.92 6.97 -5.94
N HIS A 72 0.87 7.76 -5.83
CA HIS A 72 0.13 7.92 -4.59
C HIS A 72 -0.60 6.64 -4.20
N ILE A 73 -1.17 5.94 -5.19
CA ILE A 73 -1.91 4.69 -4.98
C ILE A 73 -1.37 3.61 -5.90
N VAL A 74 -1.17 2.41 -5.35
CA VAL A 74 -0.90 1.21 -6.14
C VAL A 74 -2.10 0.27 -6.03
N PHE A 75 -2.70 -0.05 -7.17
CA PHE A 75 -3.88 -0.90 -7.24
C PHE A 75 -3.44 -2.35 -7.43
N HIS A 76 -3.13 -3.03 -6.32
CA HIS A 76 -2.69 -4.44 -6.35
C HIS A 76 -3.82 -5.40 -6.69
N ASN A 77 -5.05 -5.03 -6.37
CA ASN A 77 -6.24 -5.86 -6.54
C ASN A 77 -7.30 -5.07 -7.28
N GLU A 78 -8.27 -5.79 -7.84
CA GLU A 78 -9.50 -5.17 -8.31
C GLU A 78 -10.47 -4.98 -7.14
N SER A 79 -11.14 -3.85 -7.11
CA SER A 79 -12.19 -3.57 -6.12
C SER A 79 -13.10 -2.50 -6.65
N ASP A 80 -14.39 -2.67 -6.41
CA ASP A 80 -15.44 -1.70 -6.75
C ASP A 80 -15.87 -0.86 -5.55
N THR A 81 -15.21 -1.03 -4.39
CA THR A 81 -15.58 -0.30 -3.17
C THR A 81 -14.94 1.06 -3.06
N TYR A 82 -14.01 1.39 -3.95
CA TYR A 82 -13.30 2.67 -3.94
C TYR A 82 -13.33 3.30 -5.32
N PHE A 83 -13.71 4.57 -5.36
CA PHE A 83 -13.65 5.39 -6.57
C PHE A 83 -12.76 6.61 -6.27
N PRO A 84 -11.88 7.03 -7.20
CA PRO A 84 -11.73 6.53 -8.56
C PRO A 84 -10.81 5.30 -8.67
N GLY A 85 -11.13 4.39 -9.59
CA GLY A 85 -10.26 3.26 -9.93
C GLY A 85 -9.09 3.66 -10.84
N PRO A 86 -8.23 2.69 -11.21
CA PRO A 86 -7.03 2.99 -11.99
C PRO A 86 -7.32 3.61 -13.36
N GLU A 87 -8.45 3.29 -13.97
CA GLU A 87 -8.82 3.79 -15.30
C GLU A 87 -8.98 5.32 -15.32
N VAL A 88 -9.47 5.88 -14.21
CA VAL A 88 -9.71 7.33 -14.10
C VAL A 88 -8.39 8.10 -14.09
N HIS A 89 -7.35 7.51 -13.52
CA HIS A 89 -6.02 8.16 -13.43
C HIS A 89 -5.28 8.17 -14.78
N MET A 90 -5.64 7.24 -15.68
CA MET A 90 -5.04 7.14 -17.00
C MET A 90 -3.51 7.02 -17.01
N SER A 91 -2.95 6.47 -15.94
CA SER A 91 -1.50 6.32 -15.77
C SER A 91 -0.88 5.43 -16.84
N HIS A 92 -1.65 4.47 -17.35
CA HIS A 92 -1.21 3.56 -18.42
C HIS A 92 -0.85 4.29 -19.71
N LEU A 93 -1.29 5.53 -19.89
CA LEU A 93 -0.95 6.34 -21.05
C LEU A 93 0.43 7.00 -20.92
N SER A 94 0.99 7.06 -19.73
CA SER A 94 2.32 7.62 -19.53
C SER A 94 3.40 6.62 -19.97
N PRO A 95 4.40 7.05 -20.75
CA PRO A 95 5.52 6.17 -21.11
C PRO A 95 6.41 5.84 -19.90
N ASN A 96 6.30 6.57 -18.81
CA ASN A 96 7.10 6.37 -17.60
C ASN A 96 6.48 5.37 -16.62
N CYS A 97 5.17 5.13 -16.71
CA CYS A 97 4.48 4.20 -15.83
C CYS A 97 4.80 2.75 -16.23
N PRO A 98 5.22 1.89 -15.29
CA PRO A 98 5.38 0.47 -15.58
C PRO A 98 4.06 -0.12 -16.08
N LYS A 99 4.14 -0.90 -17.17
CA LYS A 99 2.92 -1.40 -17.84
C LYS A 99 2.19 -2.47 -17.05
N GLU A 100 2.92 -3.23 -16.25
CA GLU A 100 2.38 -4.32 -15.44
C GLU A 100 1.80 -3.87 -14.10
N ILE A 101 1.91 -2.58 -13.78
CA ILE A 101 1.44 -2.05 -12.51
C ILE A 101 0.37 -0.99 -12.76
N LYS A 102 -0.76 -1.15 -12.07
CA LYS A 102 -1.83 -0.15 -12.09
C LYS A 102 -1.62 0.82 -10.94
N SER A 103 -1.51 2.09 -11.24
CA SER A 103 -1.24 3.10 -10.23
C SER A 103 -1.96 4.42 -10.53
N SER A 104 -2.02 5.28 -9.51
CA SER A 104 -2.47 6.65 -9.70
C SER A 104 -1.37 7.50 -10.32
N GLY A 105 -1.76 8.63 -10.83
CA GLY A 105 -0.82 9.66 -11.28
C GLY A 105 -0.21 10.44 -10.12
#